data_182911e5a148755645ea53a491d800c2
#
_entry.id   182911e5a148755645ea53a491d800c2
#
_cell.length_a   1.000
_cell.length_b   1.000
_cell.length_c   1.000
_cell.angle_alpha   90.00
_cell.angle_beta   90.00
_cell.angle_gamma   90.00
#
_symmetry.space_group_name_H-M   'P 1'
#
loop_
_entity.id
_entity.type
_entity.pdbx_description
1 polymer ?
#
loop_
_entity_poly.entity_id
_entity_poly.type
_entity_poly.pdbx_seq_one_letter_code
_entity_poly.pdbx_strand_id
1 'polypeptide(L)'
;MTISFFRTVYTCLVRIAIDVRRIGEFGVGTYTRNAIRALARLDPENEYFLIGIPGKLTGIEGLPAHFKLLPAQPNEFSIGSYLELHQLLKRFRCDLLHVPHLFWKPQAIPCPYVVTVHDLLDHMYRVNSHSNVKRNLHFQFTKRVLHHAARIFAVSNFSKKDTERLFHVPQEKIEVIYNALDDRFRLGHASEADSRFIAERYQVNYPFLLYAGRISPHKNVVRIIEAFAALKGELAKEGEFEDLKLIIIGDEVSKHPDLRRAVVKGRVQNDVRFLGFVPIEVLRIFYDKAKIFVFPSLYEGFGLPPLEAMAHGTPVVTSNTSSIPEVVGNAAVMVNPENVFEIMKALHRVLLDQGVREKLKARGVEQAAKFSWDEGVRRMLEVYREVAQPG
;
A
#
# COMPACT_ATOMS: atom_id res chain seq x y z
N MET A 1 -47.08 9.28 31.23
CA MET A 1 -46.63 10.23 30.20
C MET A 1 -45.12 10.34 30.28
N THR A 2 -44.43 9.53 29.49
CA THR A 2 -42.96 9.48 29.46
C THR A 2 -42.54 10.27 28.23
N ILE A 3 -42.02 11.47 28.45
CA ILE A 3 -41.49 12.33 27.37
C ILE A 3 -40.10 11.78 26.99
N SER A 4 -40.06 11.11 25.84
CA SER A 4 -38.80 10.69 25.21
C SER A 4 -38.16 11.94 24.62
N PHE A 5 -37.06 12.42 25.23
CA PHE A 5 -36.18 13.42 24.65
C PHE A 5 -35.37 12.77 23.51
N PHE A 6 -35.88 12.91 22.28
CA PHE A 6 -35.01 12.75 21.10
C PHE A 6 -33.98 13.89 21.13
N ARG A 7 -32.77 13.58 21.56
CA ARG A 7 -31.60 14.46 21.37
C ARG A 7 -31.34 14.51 19.87
N THR A 8 -31.86 15.53 19.19
CA THR A 8 -31.47 15.85 17.82
C THR A 8 -29.99 16.23 17.88
N VAL A 9 -29.13 15.29 17.53
CA VAL A 9 -27.70 15.57 17.31
C VAL A 9 -27.64 16.44 16.06
N TYR A 10 -27.57 17.76 16.25
CA TYR A 10 -27.16 18.65 15.19
C TYR A 10 -25.75 18.26 14.81
N THR A 11 -25.56 17.52 13.72
CA THR A 11 -24.26 17.28 13.13
C THR A 11 -23.75 18.63 12.63
N CYS A 12 -22.87 19.28 13.41
CA CYS A 12 -22.21 20.49 12.94
C CYS A 12 -21.36 20.11 11.72
N LEU A 13 -21.56 20.82 10.61
CA LEU A 13 -20.75 20.75 9.41
C LEU A 13 -19.26 20.92 9.78
N VAL A 14 -18.43 19.92 9.49
CA VAL A 14 -17.00 19.96 9.71
C VAL A 14 -16.28 20.30 8.41
N ARG A 15 -15.32 21.22 8.46
CA ARG A 15 -14.48 21.62 7.33
C ARG A 15 -13.13 20.91 7.43
N ILE A 16 -12.95 19.90 6.57
CA ILE A 16 -11.80 19.00 6.61
C ILE A 16 -10.87 19.33 5.45
N ALA A 17 -9.63 19.71 5.77
CA ALA A 17 -8.58 19.83 4.77
C ALA A 17 -7.84 18.51 4.63
N ILE A 18 -7.55 18.06 3.40
CA ILE A 18 -6.75 16.86 3.11
C ILE A 18 -5.57 17.28 2.22
N ASP A 19 -4.35 16.95 2.63
CA ASP A 19 -3.15 17.18 1.83
C ASP A 19 -3.01 16.10 0.75
N VAL A 20 -3.25 16.48 -0.50
CA VAL A 20 -3.20 15.57 -1.65
C VAL A 20 -2.01 15.80 -2.57
N ARG A 21 -0.99 16.56 -2.13
CA ARG A 21 0.19 16.87 -2.96
C ARG A 21 0.96 15.64 -3.43
N ARG A 22 0.89 14.53 -2.68
CA ARG A 22 1.50 13.23 -3.00
C ARG A 22 0.56 12.22 -3.63
N ILE A 23 -0.58 12.65 -4.14
CA ILE A 23 -1.59 11.77 -4.73
C ILE A 23 -1.09 10.97 -5.95
N GLY A 24 -0.05 11.46 -6.63
CA GLY A 24 0.60 10.77 -7.74
C GLY A 24 1.65 9.72 -7.34
N GLU A 25 1.99 9.61 -6.05
CA GLU A 25 3.00 8.66 -5.57
C GLU A 25 2.42 7.24 -5.40
N PHE A 26 3.30 6.22 -5.53
CA PHE A 26 2.91 4.83 -5.23
C PHE A 26 2.58 4.67 -3.74
N GLY A 27 1.64 3.77 -3.42
CA GLY A 27 1.23 3.49 -2.04
C GLY A 27 0.45 4.63 -1.40
N VAL A 28 1.13 5.74 -1.06
CA VAL A 28 0.49 6.94 -0.47
C VAL A 28 -0.61 7.49 -1.38
N GLY A 29 -0.33 7.61 -2.68
CA GLY A 29 -1.33 8.10 -3.64
C GLY A 29 -2.51 7.14 -3.80
N THR A 30 -2.26 5.83 -3.80
CA THR A 30 -3.33 4.82 -3.85
C THR A 30 -4.23 4.91 -2.61
N TYR A 31 -3.63 4.99 -1.41
CA TYR A 31 -4.36 5.22 -0.17
C TYR A 31 -5.22 6.49 -0.26
N THR A 32 -4.59 7.61 -0.61
CA THR A 32 -5.24 8.92 -0.65
C THR A 32 -6.42 8.95 -1.62
N ARG A 33 -6.25 8.43 -2.85
CA ARG A 33 -7.32 8.35 -3.85
C ARG A 33 -8.51 7.51 -3.37
N ASN A 34 -8.24 6.33 -2.84
CA ASN A 34 -9.31 5.43 -2.41
C ASN A 34 -10.02 5.95 -1.15
N ALA A 35 -9.29 6.54 -0.21
CA ALA A 35 -9.90 7.20 0.96
C ALA A 35 -10.81 8.36 0.54
N ILE A 36 -10.37 9.24 -0.38
CA ILE A 36 -11.18 10.36 -0.88
C ILE A 36 -12.43 9.85 -1.62
N ARG A 37 -12.30 8.84 -2.49
CA ARG A 37 -13.47 8.24 -3.18
C ARG A 37 -14.48 7.66 -2.19
N ALA A 38 -14.01 6.98 -1.16
CA ALA A 38 -14.88 6.44 -0.13
C ALA A 38 -15.52 7.55 0.73
N LEU A 39 -14.77 8.61 1.09
CA LEU A 39 -15.33 9.80 1.74
C LEU A 39 -16.44 10.44 0.89
N ALA A 40 -16.21 10.59 -0.42
CA ALA A 40 -17.19 11.17 -1.34
C ALA A 40 -18.49 10.36 -1.44
N ARG A 41 -18.43 9.04 -1.22
CA ARG A 41 -19.62 8.18 -1.21
C ARG A 41 -20.34 8.18 0.15
N LEU A 42 -19.60 8.27 1.25
CA LEU A 42 -20.11 7.99 2.60
C LEU A 42 -20.45 9.24 3.40
N ASP A 43 -19.90 10.38 3.02
CA ASP A 43 -20.06 11.61 3.78
C ASP A 43 -20.52 12.78 2.90
N PRO A 44 -21.83 12.94 2.73
CA PRO A 44 -22.40 14.08 2.01
C PRO A 44 -22.51 15.36 2.84
N GLU A 45 -22.25 15.31 4.15
CA GLU A 45 -22.52 16.40 5.09
C GLU A 45 -21.35 17.36 5.26
N ASN A 46 -20.13 16.86 5.33
CA ASN A 46 -18.92 17.67 5.59
C ASN A 46 -18.38 18.35 4.33
N GLU A 47 -17.67 19.46 4.51
CA GLU A 47 -16.92 20.13 3.43
C GLU A 47 -15.45 19.66 3.41
N TYR A 48 -14.97 19.29 2.21
CA TYR A 48 -13.62 18.82 2.00
C TYR A 48 -12.80 19.80 1.17
N PHE A 49 -11.62 20.15 1.66
CA PHE A 49 -10.66 21.03 1.00
C PHE A 49 -9.41 20.23 0.63
N LEU A 50 -9.27 19.89 -0.63
CA LEU A 50 -8.14 19.11 -1.14
C LEU A 50 -6.98 20.04 -1.46
N ILE A 51 -5.93 20.03 -0.64
CA ILE A 51 -4.74 20.87 -0.83
C ILE A 51 -3.78 20.14 -1.75
N GLY A 52 -3.68 20.58 -2.99
CA GLY A 52 -2.97 19.83 -4.02
C GLY A 52 -2.42 20.67 -5.17
N ILE A 53 -1.66 20.00 -6.04
CA ILE A 53 -1.04 20.62 -7.20
C ILE A 53 -2.02 20.54 -8.39
N PRO A 54 -2.47 21.68 -8.95
CA PRO A 54 -3.34 21.68 -10.11
C PRO A 54 -2.74 20.84 -11.26
N GLY A 55 -3.59 20.04 -11.91
CA GLY A 55 -3.16 19.15 -13.01
C GLY A 55 -2.47 17.84 -12.58
N LYS A 56 -2.24 17.62 -11.27
CA LYS A 56 -1.69 16.35 -10.76
C LYS A 56 -2.71 15.49 -9.99
N LEU A 57 -3.97 15.86 -10.00
CA LEU A 57 -5.05 15.19 -9.27
C LEU A 57 -5.66 14.05 -10.08
N THR A 58 -4.85 13.07 -10.44
CA THR A 58 -5.32 11.90 -11.20
C THR A 58 -6.06 10.92 -10.30
N GLY A 59 -7.20 10.43 -10.80
CA GLY A 59 -7.97 9.38 -10.16
C GLY A 59 -8.93 9.82 -9.05
N ILE A 60 -9.21 11.14 -8.95
CA ILE A 60 -10.25 11.73 -8.10
C ILE A 60 -11.09 12.72 -8.91
N GLU A 61 -11.26 12.47 -10.20
CA GLU A 61 -12.13 13.23 -11.07
C GLU A 61 -13.60 12.98 -10.70
N GLY A 62 -14.47 13.97 -10.95
CA GLY A 62 -15.92 13.82 -10.74
C GLY A 62 -16.37 13.79 -9.26
N LEU A 63 -15.56 14.33 -8.34
CA LEU A 63 -15.94 14.45 -6.95
C LEU A 63 -17.16 15.38 -6.77
N PRO A 64 -18.03 15.14 -5.77
CA PRO A 64 -19.16 16.01 -5.43
C PRO A 64 -18.74 17.45 -5.11
N ALA A 65 -19.68 18.40 -5.24
CA ALA A 65 -19.42 19.84 -5.09
C ALA A 65 -18.89 20.28 -3.70
N HIS A 66 -19.10 19.48 -2.67
CA HIS A 66 -18.56 19.72 -1.32
C HIS A 66 -17.06 19.35 -1.19
N PHE A 67 -16.44 18.79 -2.25
CA PHE A 67 -15.00 18.65 -2.39
C PHE A 67 -14.45 19.81 -3.22
N LYS A 68 -13.62 20.64 -2.61
CA LYS A 68 -13.04 21.86 -3.23
C LYS A 68 -11.53 21.72 -3.33
N LEU A 69 -10.96 21.91 -4.53
CA LEU A 69 -9.51 21.95 -4.70
C LEU A 69 -8.97 23.29 -4.24
N LEU A 70 -7.96 23.25 -3.37
CA LEU A 70 -7.13 24.40 -2.98
C LEU A 70 -5.74 24.24 -3.62
N PRO A 71 -5.38 25.08 -4.58
CA PRO A 71 -4.06 25.04 -5.20
C PRO A 71 -2.95 25.27 -4.16
N ALA A 72 -1.91 24.45 -4.20
CA ALA A 72 -0.73 24.58 -3.35
C ALA A 72 0.56 24.33 -4.12
N GLN A 73 1.67 24.86 -3.58
CA GLN A 73 3.00 24.66 -4.17
C GLN A 73 3.47 23.21 -4.06
N PRO A 74 4.24 22.71 -5.07
CA PRO A 74 4.72 21.33 -5.09
C PRO A 74 5.68 20.98 -3.95
N ASN A 75 6.52 21.95 -3.52
CA ASN A 75 7.55 21.70 -2.51
C ASN A 75 6.98 21.88 -1.09
N GLU A 76 6.50 20.79 -0.50
CA GLU A 76 5.94 20.74 0.85
C GLU A 76 6.97 21.04 1.98
N PHE A 77 8.27 20.98 1.67
CA PHE A 77 9.35 21.19 2.65
C PHE A 77 9.85 22.64 2.72
N SER A 78 9.31 23.54 1.91
CA SER A 78 9.70 24.95 1.93
C SER A 78 8.94 25.74 3.00
N ILE A 79 9.58 26.78 3.56
CA ILE A 79 8.93 27.72 4.49
C ILE A 79 7.73 28.40 3.81
N GLY A 80 7.87 28.74 2.52
CA GLY A 80 6.78 29.34 1.72
C GLY A 80 5.55 28.44 1.64
N SER A 81 5.73 27.16 1.35
CA SER A 81 4.63 26.18 1.30
C SER A 81 3.95 25.99 2.66
N TYR A 82 4.72 26.11 3.73
CA TYR A 82 4.15 26.05 5.08
C TYR A 82 3.28 27.29 5.39
N LEU A 83 3.76 28.49 5.07
CA LEU A 83 2.98 29.71 5.25
C LEU A 83 1.72 29.71 4.40
N GLU A 84 1.80 29.21 3.16
CA GLU A 84 0.67 29.02 2.28
C GLU A 84 -0.36 28.06 2.89
N LEU A 85 0.08 26.89 3.37
CA LEU A 85 -0.79 25.93 4.05
C LEU A 85 -1.51 26.58 5.25
N HIS A 86 -0.76 27.31 6.10
CA HIS A 86 -1.32 28.01 7.25
C HIS A 86 -2.39 29.05 6.83
N GLN A 87 -2.11 29.82 5.78
CA GLN A 87 -3.04 30.82 5.25
C GLN A 87 -4.30 30.18 4.66
N LEU A 88 -4.15 29.08 3.90
CA LEU A 88 -5.27 28.34 3.34
C LEU A 88 -6.19 27.81 4.44
N LEU A 89 -5.63 27.16 5.46
CA LEU A 89 -6.42 26.62 6.58
C LEU A 89 -7.18 27.72 7.34
N LYS A 90 -6.57 28.88 7.58
CA LYS A 90 -7.24 30.02 8.18
C LYS A 90 -8.32 30.63 7.29
N ARG A 91 -8.01 30.87 6.03
CA ARG A 91 -8.92 31.47 5.05
C ARG A 91 -10.20 30.67 4.88
N PHE A 92 -10.07 29.34 4.81
CA PHE A 92 -11.19 28.44 4.63
C PHE A 92 -11.80 27.95 5.96
N ARG A 93 -11.26 28.43 7.09
CA ARG A 93 -11.70 28.08 8.45
C ARG A 93 -11.81 26.57 8.63
N CYS A 94 -10.74 25.86 8.24
CA CYS A 94 -10.71 24.40 8.37
C CYS A 94 -10.66 24.03 9.87
N ASP A 95 -11.53 23.09 10.25
CA ASP A 95 -11.63 22.58 11.62
C ASP A 95 -10.62 21.47 11.87
N LEU A 96 -10.17 20.79 10.80
CA LEU A 96 -9.25 19.66 10.83
C LEU A 96 -8.38 19.64 9.58
N LEU A 97 -7.11 19.26 9.75
CA LEU A 97 -6.21 18.88 8.65
C LEU A 97 -5.88 17.39 8.73
N HIS A 98 -6.12 16.64 7.65
CA HIS A 98 -5.57 15.30 7.47
C HIS A 98 -4.40 15.33 6.50
N VAL A 99 -3.24 14.83 6.95
CA VAL A 99 -2.06 14.62 6.12
C VAL A 99 -1.86 13.10 5.95
N PRO A 100 -2.15 12.53 4.77
CA PRO A 100 -2.14 11.08 4.56
C PRO A 100 -0.73 10.52 4.37
N HIS A 101 0.27 11.11 4.99
CA HIS A 101 1.67 10.65 5.01
C HIS A 101 2.44 11.32 6.14
N LEU A 102 3.63 10.80 6.48
CA LEU A 102 4.56 11.50 7.36
C LEU A 102 5.16 12.70 6.62
N PHE A 103 5.11 13.86 7.21
CA PHE A 103 5.59 15.11 6.62
C PHE A 103 6.42 15.91 7.61
N TRP A 104 7.27 16.76 7.08
CA TRP A 104 8.01 17.71 7.90
C TRP A 104 7.16 18.94 8.19
N LYS A 105 7.02 19.30 9.46
CA LYS A 105 6.18 20.41 9.88
C LYS A 105 6.80 21.31 10.93
N PRO A 106 6.82 22.64 10.71
CA PRO A 106 6.97 23.63 11.76
C PRO A 106 5.68 23.81 12.58
N GLN A 107 5.81 24.42 13.76
CA GLN A 107 4.94 24.27 14.93
C GLN A 107 3.57 24.96 14.97
N ALA A 108 3.06 25.60 13.96
CA ALA A 108 1.82 26.37 14.11
C ALA A 108 0.81 26.12 12.97
N ILE A 109 0.12 24.96 13.00
CA ILE A 109 -1.11 24.77 12.21
C ILE A 109 -2.28 25.35 13.00
N PRO A 110 -3.20 26.11 12.35
CA PRO A 110 -4.29 26.83 13.03
C PRO A 110 -5.45 25.92 13.49
N CYS A 111 -5.43 24.62 13.15
CA CYS A 111 -6.42 23.64 13.54
C CYS A 111 -5.72 22.33 13.98
N PRO A 112 -6.39 21.44 14.71
CA PRO A 112 -5.87 20.11 14.99
C PRO A 112 -5.61 19.34 13.69
N TYR A 113 -4.68 18.36 13.74
CA TYR A 113 -4.39 17.54 12.56
C TYR A 113 -4.27 16.08 12.88
N VAL A 114 -4.59 15.27 11.87
CA VAL A 114 -4.41 13.83 11.81
C VAL A 114 -3.34 13.51 10.78
N VAL A 115 -2.49 12.52 11.06
CA VAL A 115 -1.45 12.05 10.14
C VAL A 115 -1.59 10.56 9.91
N THR A 116 -1.33 10.09 8.67
CA THR A 116 -1.28 8.66 8.38
C THR A 116 0.16 8.15 8.32
N VAL A 117 0.43 7.07 9.03
CA VAL A 117 1.70 6.33 9.01
C VAL A 117 1.51 5.08 8.13
N HIS A 118 2.17 5.06 6.97
CA HIS A 118 2.17 3.91 6.07
C HIS A 118 3.21 2.89 6.48
N ASP A 119 4.44 3.33 6.67
CA ASP A 119 5.55 2.53 7.16
C ASP A 119 6.59 3.45 7.83
N LEU A 120 7.57 2.82 8.48
CA LEU A 120 8.68 3.50 9.12
C LEU A 120 10.04 3.00 8.61
N LEU A 121 10.04 2.51 7.36
CA LEU A 121 11.21 1.91 6.73
C LEU A 121 12.44 2.83 6.76
N ASP A 122 12.25 4.11 6.42
CA ASP A 122 13.33 5.10 6.39
C ASP A 122 13.96 5.33 7.78
N HIS A 123 13.20 5.08 8.84
CA HIS A 123 13.68 5.20 10.22
C HIS A 123 14.34 3.92 10.74
N MET A 124 13.93 2.75 10.24
CA MET A 124 14.44 1.44 10.68
C MET A 124 15.67 0.98 9.88
N TYR A 125 15.65 1.20 8.58
CA TYR A 125 16.70 0.76 7.67
C TYR A 125 17.48 1.97 7.14
N ARG A 126 18.81 1.80 6.91
CA ARG A 126 19.67 2.83 6.31
C ARG A 126 19.41 2.94 4.80
N VAL A 127 18.17 3.21 4.40
CA VAL A 127 17.77 3.22 2.97
C VAL A 127 18.42 4.37 2.21
N ASN A 128 18.66 5.51 2.90
CA ASN A 128 19.32 6.67 2.32
C ASN A 128 20.63 6.96 3.07
N SER A 129 21.74 7.09 2.33
CA SER A 129 23.09 7.39 2.84
C SER A 129 23.24 8.83 3.37
N HIS A 130 22.27 9.31 4.15
CA HIS A 130 22.38 10.61 4.80
C HIS A 130 23.32 10.56 6.00
N SER A 131 24.02 11.67 6.26
CA SER A 131 24.84 11.82 7.48
C SER A 131 24.01 11.52 8.73
N ASN A 132 24.66 10.98 9.77
CA ASN A 132 23.99 10.69 11.05
C ASN A 132 23.23 11.91 11.62
N VAL A 133 23.69 13.12 11.34
CA VAL A 133 23.04 14.38 11.78
C VAL A 133 21.69 14.56 11.06
N LYS A 134 21.65 14.41 9.74
CA LYS A 134 20.38 14.56 8.98
C LYS A 134 19.36 13.51 9.40
N ARG A 135 19.80 12.26 9.64
CA ARG A 135 18.94 11.19 10.13
C ARG A 135 18.36 11.48 11.52
N ASN A 136 19.20 11.96 12.46
CA ASN A 136 18.73 12.35 13.77
C ASN A 136 17.74 13.51 13.70
N LEU A 137 17.99 14.51 12.88
CA LEU A 137 17.04 15.60 12.66
C LEU A 137 15.72 15.09 12.13
N HIS A 138 15.75 14.25 11.09
CA HIS A 138 14.53 13.65 10.52
C HIS A 138 13.75 12.84 11.57
N PHE A 139 14.45 12.03 12.39
CA PHE A 139 13.82 11.28 13.48
C PHE A 139 13.15 12.21 14.50
N GLN A 140 13.84 13.28 14.95
CA GLN A 140 13.28 14.21 15.91
C GLN A 140 12.08 14.99 15.35
N PHE A 141 12.13 15.34 14.08
CA PHE A 141 10.99 15.97 13.40
C PHE A 141 9.79 15.03 13.31
N THR A 142 9.99 13.79 12.87
CA THR A 142 8.92 12.79 12.83
C THR A 142 8.32 12.56 14.21
N LYS A 143 9.16 12.37 15.22
CA LYS A 143 8.72 12.26 16.61
C LYS A 143 7.84 13.43 17.03
N ARG A 144 8.27 14.66 16.73
CA ARG A 144 7.52 15.87 17.07
C ARG A 144 6.18 15.93 16.34
N VAL A 145 6.14 15.61 15.05
CA VAL A 145 4.89 15.55 14.25
C VAL A 145 3.90 14.57 14.89
N LEU A 146 4.35 13.38 15.21
CA LEU A 146 3.50 12.34 15.79
C LEU A 146 2.98 12.72 17.18
N HIS A 147 3.82 13.30 18.03
CA HIS A 147 3.40 13.72 19.37
C HIS A 147 2.39 14.87 19.38
N HIS A 148 2.46 15.79 18.40
CA HIS A 148 1.53 16.91 18.28
C HIS A 148 0.28 16.60 17.45
N ALA A 149 0.24 15.50 16.73
CA ALA A 149 -0.97 15.06 16.06
C ALA A 149 -2.09 14.81 17.08
N ALA A 150 -3.30 15.24 16.75
CA ALA A 150 -4.47 14.94 17.57
C ALA A 150 -4.77 13.43 17.56
N ARG A 151 -4.69 12.80 16.39
CA ARG A 151 -4.76 11.36 16.18
C ARG A 151 -3.78 10.95 15.08
N ILE A 152 -3.42 9.67 15.07
CA ILE A 152 -2.56 9.06 14.08
C ILE A 152 -3.30 7.86 13.49
N PHE A 153 -3.39 7.79 12.17
CA PHE A 153 -3.83 6.59 11.49
C PHE A 153 -2.63 5.71 11.17
N ALA A 154 -2.69 4.45 11.54
CA ALA A 154 -1.72 3.43 11.14
C ALA A 154 -2.41 2.46 10.17
N VAL A 155 -1.74 2.09 9.08
CA VAL A 155 -2.34 1.22 8.06
C VAL A 155 -2.38 -0.25 8.46
N SER A 156 -1.81 -0.61 9.61
CA SER A 156 -1.79 -1.96 10.18
C SER A 156 -1.50 -1.91 11.68
N ASN A 157 -1.81 -3.02 12.39
CA ASN A 157 -1.39 -3.17 13.78
C ASN A 157 0.14 -3.22 13.94
N PHE A 158 0.83 -3.74 12.92
CA PHE A 158 2.28 -3.73 12.88
C PHE A 158 2.82 -2.29 12.83
N SER A 159 2.31 -1.45 11.91
CA SER A 159 2.69 -0.03 11.82
C SER A 159 2.33 0.75 13.10
N LYS A 160 1.20 0.42 13.76
CA LYS A 160 0.84 0.97 15.07
C LYS A 160 1.89 0.65 16.12
N LYS A 161 2.26 -0.63 16.28
CA LYS A 161 3.27 -1.10 17.23
C LYS A 161 4.65 -0.50 16.96
N ASP A 162 5.05 -0.39 15.69
CA ASP A 162 6.32 0.24 15.32
C ASP A 162 6.33 1.73 15.63
N THR A 163 5.20 2.44 15.40
CA THR A 163 5.07 3.86 15.74
C THR A 163 5.18 4.08 17.25
N GLU A 164 4.50 3.28 18.04
CA GLU A 164 4.60 3.31 19.50
C GLU A 164 6.03 3.05 19.96
N ARG A 165 6.62 1.94 19.50
CA ARG A 165 7.94 1.49 19.93
C ARG A 165 9.05 2.50 19.58
N LEU A 166 9.05 3.03 18.36
CA LEU A 166 10.13 3.89 17.87
C LEU A 166 10.02 5.33 18.39
N PHE A 167 8.81 5.86 18.48
CA PHE A 167 8.60 7.27 18.82
C PHE A 167 7.98 7.48 20.19
N HIS A 168 7.65 6.42 20.92
CA HIS A 168 6.98 6.47 22.23
C HIS A 168 5.68 7.30 22.20
N VAL A 169 4.88 7.11 21.16
CA VAL A 169 3.56 7.72 21.03
C VAL A 169 2.56 6.90 21.82
N PRO A 170 1.66 7.54 22.61
CA PRO A 170 0.61 6.84 23.34
C PRO A 170 -0.31 6.03 22.39
N GLN A 171 -0.63 4.78 22.76
CA GLN A 171 -1.44 3.87 21.93
C GLN A 171 -2.83 4.39 21.62
N GLU A 172 -3.42 5.13 22.55
CA GLU A 172 -4.74 5.74 22.42
C GLU A 172 -4.81 6.85 21.37
N LYS A 173 -3.65 7.39 20.96
CA LYS A 173 -3.57 8.31 19.83
C LYS A 173 -3.56 7.62 18.47
N ILE A 174 -3.29 6.31 18.43
CA ILE A 174 -3.06 5.59 17.18
C ILE A 174 -4.26 4.70 16.87
N GLU A 175 -4.99 5.06 15.83
CA GLU A 175 -6.10 4.29 15.28
C GLU A 175 -5.63 3.46 14.08
N VAL A 176 -6.02 2.19 14.01
CA VAL A 176 -5.70 1.35 12.86
C VAL A 176 -6.78 1.49 11.80
N ILE A 177 -6.38 1.99 10.63
CA ILE A 177 -7.22 2.10 9.45
C ILE A 177 -6.58 1.27 8.34
N TYR A 178 -7.05 0.05 8.18
CA TYR A 178 -6.50 -0.85 7.17
C TYR A 178 -6.67 -0.29 5.75
N ASN A 179 -5.65 -0.53 4.93
CA ASN A 179 -5.79 -0.36 3.49
C ASN A 179 -6.75 -1.42 2.94
N ALA A 180 -7.30 -1.14 1.77
CA ALA A 180 -8.10 -2.10 1.02
C ALA A 180 -7.72 -2.04 -0.47
N LEU A 181 -8.30 -2.93 -1.25
CA LEU A 181 -8.06 -2.98 -2.68
C LEU A 181 -8.62 -1.71 -3.38
N ASP A 182 -7.91 -1.26 -4.40
CA ASP A 182 -8.48 -0.32 -5.37
C ASP A 182 -9.60 -1.02 -6.14
N ASP A 183 -10.71 -0.31 -6.39
CA ASP A 183 -11.90 -0.87 -7.04
C ASP A 183 -11.60 -1.47 -8.41
N ARG A 184 -10.54 -1.02 -9.09
CA ARG A 184 -10.08 -1.56 -10.37
C ARG A 184 -9.61 -3.02 -10.29
N PHE A 185 -9.20 -3.51 -9.11
CA PHE A 185 -8.89 -4.93 -8.89
C PHE A 185 -10.15 -5.78 -8.64
N ARG A 186 -11.33 -5.16 -8.51
CA ARG A 186 -12.60 -5.87 -8.31
C ARG A 186 -13.40 -6.10 -9.60
N LEU A 187 -12.85 -5.74 -10.76
CA LEU A 187 -13.53 -5.78 -12.07
C LEU A 187 -13.69 -7.19 -12.68
N GLY A 188 -13.62 -8.24 -11.88
CA GLY A 188 -13.77 -9.63 -12.33
C GLY A 188 -12.49 -10.23 -12.92
N HIS A 189 -12.58 -11.50 -13.31
CA HIS A 189 -11.46 -12.25 -13.86
C HIS A 189 -11.16 -11.90 -15.32
N ALA A 190 -9.91 -12.14 -15.74
CA ALA A 190 -9.45 -11.91 -17.10
C ALA A 190 -10.19 -12.82 -18.09
N SER A 191 -10.68 -12.23 -19.18
CA SER A 191 -11.32 -12.90 -20.29
C SER A 191 -10.29 -13.67 -21.18
N GLU A 192 -10.78 -14.43 -22.15
CA GLU A 192 -9.91 -15.00 -23.18
C GLU A 192 -9.25 -13.94 -24.06
N ALA A 193 -9.94 -12.82 -24.31
CA ALA A 193 -9.37 -11.69 -25.04
C ALA A 193 -8.21 -11.06 -24.25
N ASP A 194 -8.36 -10.88 -22.94
CA ASP A 194 -7.28 -10.41 -22.05
C ASP A 194 -6.08 -11.38 -22.08
N SER A 195 -6.34 -12.69 -22.11
CA SER A 195 -5.28 -13.71 -22.20
C SER A 195 -4.52 -13.60 -23.51
N ARG A 196 -5.23 -13.43 -24.63
CA ARG A 196 -4.62 -13.20 -25.95
C ARG A 196 -3.81 -11.90 -25.96
N PHE A 197 -4.34 -10.84 -25.38
CA PHE A 197 -3.64 -9.54 -25.26
C PHE A 197 -2.27 -9.68 -24.59
N ILE A 198 -2.15 -10.37 -23.45
CA ILE A 198 -0.84 -10.56 -22.80
C ILE A 198 0.06 -11.51 -23.58
N ALA A 199 -0.50 -12.52 -24.26
CA ALA A 199 0.27 -13.43 -25.12
C ALA A 199 0.89 -12.68 -26.31
N GLU A 200 0.14 -11.82 -26.97
CA GLU A 200 0.59 -11.06 -28.16
C GLU A 200 1.48 -9.86 -27.77
N ARG A 201 1.00 -9.05 -26.85
CA ARG A 201 1.69 -7.78 -26.51
C ARG A 201 2.94 -7.98 -25.66
N TYR A 202 2.89 -8.94 -24.73
CA TYR A 202 3.97 -9.22 -23.76
C TYR A 202 4.67 -10.55 -24.06
N GLN A 203 4.23 -11.31 -25.08
CA GLN A 203 4.79 -12.62 -25.45
C GLN A 203 4.78 -13.61 -24.26
N VAL A 204 3.66 -13.64 -23.52
CA VAL A 204 3.46 -14.51 -22.35
C VAL A 204 2.46 -15.61 -22.70
N ASN A 205 2.97 -16.73 -23.19
CA ASN A 205 2.23 -17.93 -23.59
C ASN A 205 2.69 -19.21 -22.86
N TYR A 206 3.27 -19.04 -21.70
CA TYR A 206 3.85 -20.10 -20.85
C TYR A 206 3.40 -19.91 -19.39
N PRO A 207 3.47 -20.97 -18.55
CA PRO A 207 3.20 -20.84 -17.11
C PRO A 207 4.24 -19.93 -16.45
N PHE A 208 3.82 -19.12 -15.45
CA PHE A 208 4.73 -18.21 -14.79
C PHE A 208 4.42 -18.01 -13.31
N LEU A 209 5.47 -17.73 -12.55
CA LEU A 209 5.43 -17.09 -11.24
C LEU A 209 5.46 -15.58 -11.43
N LEU A 210 4.77 -14.84 -10.57
CA LEU A 210 4.67 -13.39 -10.66
C LEU A 210 5.22 -12.71 -9.41
N TYR A 211 6.06 -11.70 -9.61
CA TYR A 211 6.32 -10.63 -8.66
C TYR A 211 5.82 -9.32 -9.26
N ALA A 212 5.11 -8.51 -8.47
CA ALA A 212 4.70 -7.16 -8.86
C ALA A 212 4.92 -6.19 -7.71
N GLY A 213 5.57 -5.07 -7.99
CA GLY A 213 5.84 -4.02 -7.03
C GLY A 213 7.13 -3.25 -7.33
N ARG A 214 7.33 -2.15 -6.60
CA ARG A 214 8.58 -1.38 -6.69
C ARG A 214 9.77 -2.26 -6.32
N ILE A 215 10.86 -2.13 -7.06
CA ILE A 215 12.10 -2.85 -6.78
C ILE A 215 12.93 -2.05 -5.77
N SER A 216 13.12 -2.62 -4.59
CA SER A 216 13.94 -2.03 -3.52
C SER A 216 14.50 -3.14 -2.61
N PRO A 217 15.58 -2.89 -1.86
CA PRO A 217 16.24 -3.95 -1.09
C PRO A 217 15.31 -4.72 -0.16
N HIS A 218 14.38 -4.04 0.53
CA HIS A 218 13.45 -4.68 1.44
C HIS A 218 12.38 -5.54 0.76
N LYS A 219 12.14 -5.35 -0.55
CA LYS A 219 11.23 -6.21 -1.34
C LYS A 219 11.85 -7.55 -1.71
N ASN A 220 13.16 -7.71 -1.53
CA ASN A 220 13.86 -8.99 -1.53
C ASN A 220 13.84 -9.75 -2.87
N VAL A 221 13.77 -9.01 -3.98
CA VAL A 221 13.61 -9.58 -5.34
C VAL A 221 14.81 -10.46 -5.73
N VAL A 222 16.01 -10.17 -5.22
CA VAL A 222 17.20 -11.02 -5.43
C VAL A 222 16.94 -12.45 -4.95
N ARG A 223 16.41 -12.62 -3.72
CA ARG A 223 16.10 -13.96 -3.18
C ARG A 223 14.96 -14.67 -3.91
N ILE A 224 14.04 -13.93 -4.53
CA ILE A 224 13.03 -14.53 -5.42
C ILE A 224 13.72 -15.20 -6.61
N ILE A 225 14.68 -14.51 -7.24
CA ILE A 225 15.44 -15.04 -8.39
C ILE A 225 16.28 -16.26 -7.96
N GLU A 226 16.95 -16.19 -6.81
CA GLU A 226 17.74 -17.30 -6.27
C GLU A 226 16.86 -18.53 -5.95
N ALA A 227 15.71 -18.31 -5.32
CA ALA A 227 14.74 -19.37 -5.03
C ALA A 227 14.15 -19.98 -6.31
N PHE A 228 13.85 -19.15 -7.31
CA PHE A 228 13.37 -19.60 -8.62
C PHE A 228 14.44 -20.43 -9.35
N ALA A 229 15.69 -20.02 -9.32
CA ALA A 229 16.80 -20.80 -9.91
C ALA A 229 16.95 -22.19 -9.26
N ALA A 230 16.86 -22.25 -7.92
CA ALA A 230 16.87 -23.51 -7.19
C ALA A 230 15.63 -24.37 -7.54
N LEU A 231 14.45 -23.76 -7.64
CA LEU A 231 13.21 -24.42 -8.04
C LEU A 231 13.30 -25.05 -9.44
N LYS A 232 13.85 -24.33 -10.43
CA LYS A 232 14.05 -24.86 -11.79
C LYS A 232 14.94 -26.11 -11.78
N GLY A 233 15.96 -26.14 -10.92
CA GLY A 233 16.84 -27.31 -10.76
C GLY A 233 16.10 -28.54 -10.18
N GLU A 234 15.14 -28.35 -9.27
CA GLU A 234 14.31 -29.44 -8.74
C GLU A 234 13.27 -29.91 -9.77
N LEU A 235 12.53 -28.99 -10.38
CA LEU A 235 11.52 -29.32 -11.40
C LEU A 235 12.07 -30.07 -12.62
N ALA A 236 13.31 -29.73 -13.04
CA ALA A 236 14.00 -30.43 -14.13
C ALA A 236 14.26 -31.92 -13.82
N LYS A 237 14.43 -32.28 -12.57
CA LYS A 237 14.60 -33.69 -12.14
C LYS A 237 13.28 -34.47 -12.21
N GLU A 238 12.16 -33.75 -12.07
CA GLU A 238 10.81 -34.32 -12.05
C GLU A 238 10.16 -34.32 -13.44
N GLY A 239 10.75 -33.64 -14.45
CA GLY A 239 10.19 -33.49 -15.80
C GLY A 239 8.95 -32.59 -15.84
N GLU A 240 8.76 -31.74 -14.85
CA GLU A 240 7.58 -30.90 -14.70
C GLU A 240 7.93 -29.42 -14.95
N PHE A 241 7.00 -28.67 -15.52
CA PHE A 241 7.10 -27.21 -15.68
C PHE A 241 8.40 -26.72 -16.36
N GLU A 242 8.85 -27.39 -17.41
CA GLU A 242 10.08 -27.03 -18.16
C GLU A 242 10.04 -25.57 -18.65
N ASP A 243 8.88 -25.10 -19.15
CA ASP A 243 8.66 -23.75 -19.66
C ASP A 243 8.28 -22.71 -18.58
N LEU A 244 8.35 -23.07 -17.28
CA LEU A 244 8.00 -22.13 -16.22
C LEU A 244 8.94 -20.92 -16.23
N LYS A 245 8.37 -19.71 -16.23
CA LYS A 245 9.11 -18.45 -16.15
C LYS A 245 8.83 -17.72 -14.84
N LEU A 246 9.72 -16.81 -14.49
CA LEU A 246 9.50 -15.80 -13.45
C LEU A 246 9.30 -14.44 -14.13
N ILE A 247 8.15 -13.83 -13.94
CA ILE A 247 7.84 -12.49 -14.43
C ILE A 247 7.98 -11.51 -13.26
N ILE A 248 8.76 -10.47 -13.47
CA ILE A 248 8.98 -9.37 -12.54
C ILE A 248 8.45 -8.08 -13.16
N ILE A 249 7.40 -7.53 -12.53
CA ILE A 249 6.76 -6.26 -12.89
C ILE A 249 7.14 -5.21 -11.86
N GLY A 250 7.69 -4.06 -12.31
CA GLY A 250 8.11 -2.99 -11.41
C GLY A 250 8.98 -1.95 -12.11
N ASP A 251 10.00 -1.47 -11.42
CA ASP A 251 10.94 -0.49 -11.96
C ASP A 251 11.83 -1.07 -13.07
N GLU A 252 12.55 -0.20 -13.77
CA GLU A 252 13.52 -0.62 -14.78
C GLU A 252 14.67 -1.41 -14.18
N VAL A 253 14.91 -2.62 -14.68
CA VAL A 253 16.01 -3.49 -14.23
C VAL A 253 17.41 -2.87 -14.44
N SER A 254 17.53 -1.89 -15.34
CA SER A 254 18.79 -1.15 -15.57
C SER A 254 19.33 -0.49 -14.30
N LYS A 255 18.44 -0.11 -13.40
CA LYS A 255 18.76 0.53 -12.12
C LYS A 255 19.16 -0.48 -11.01
N HIS A 256 19.05 -1.78 -11.29
CA HIS A 256 19.23 -2.87 -10.32
C HIS A 256 20.25 -3.91 -10.80
N PRO A 257 21.57 -3.61 -10.78
CA PRO A 257 22.62 -4.52 -11.25
C PRO A 257 22.72 -5.81 -10.43
N ASP A 258 22.26 -5.79 -9.18
CA ASP A 258 22.17 -6.95 -8.28
C ASP A 258 21.19 -8.01 -8.80
N LEU A 259 20.07 -7.63 -9.38
CA LEU A 259 19.10 -8.54 -10.00
C LEU A 259 19.71 -9.24 -11.21
N ARG A 260 20.41 -8.48 -12.07
CA ARG A 260 21.10 -9.07 -13.23
C ARG A 260 22.16 -10.08 -12.82
N ARG A 261 22.92 -9.76 -11.76
CA ARG A 261 23.91 -10.69 -11.20
C ARG A 261 23.25 -11.96 -10.67
N ALA A 262 22.11 -11.85 -9.97
CA ALA A 262 21.37 -13.00 -9.47
C ALA A 262 20.88 -13.90 -10.62
N VAL A 263 20.32 -13.32 -11.70
CA VAL A 263 19.90 -14.05 -12.90
C VAL A 263 21.05 -14.81 -13.54
N VAL A 264 22.22 -14.16 -13.73
CA VAL A 264 23.40 -14.80 -14.35
C VAL A 264 23.95 -15.89 -13.45
N LYS A 265 24.09 -15.64 -12.14
CA LYS A 265 24.59 -16.62 -11.16
C LYS A 265 23.67 -17.83 -11.06
N GLY A 266 22.36 -17.63 -11.12
CA GLY A 266 21.33 -18.68 -11.11
C GLY A 266 21.20 -19.44 -12.43
N ARG A 267 21.83 -18.98 -13.52
CA ARG A 267 21.71 -19.54 -14.89
C ARG A 267 20.26 -19.60 -15.41
N VAL A 268 19.47 -18.56 -15.08
CA VAL A 268 18.04 -18.46 -15.44
C VAL A 268 17.77 -17.27 -16.36
N GLN A 269 18.72 -16.89 -17.22
CA GLN A 269 18.62 -15.76 -18.15
C GLN A 269 17.44 -15.90 -19.12
N ASN A 270 17.13 -17.13 -19.54
CA ASN A 270 16.03 -17.43 -20.45
C ASN A 270 14.69 -17.61 -19.72
N ASP A 271 14.70 -17.67 -18.38
CA ASP A 271 13.51 -17.99 -17.57
C ASP A 271 13.02 -16.83 -16.70
N VAL A 272 13.80 -15.74 -16.57
CA VAL A 272 13.39 -14.55 -15.85
C VAL A 272 13.13 -13.40 -16.82
N ARG A 273 11.93 -12.82 -16.72
CA ARG A 273 11.53 -11.69 -17.55
C ARG A 273 11.18 -10.46 -16.70
N PHE A 274 11.76 -9.33 -17.07
CA PHE A 274 11.46 -8.03 -16.49
C PHE A 274 10.59 -7.25 -17.46
N LEU A 275 9.36 -6.91 -17.07
CA LEU A 275 8.42 -6.23 -17.94
C LEU A 275 8.40 -4.70 -17.71
N GLY A 276 9.11 -4.20 -16.68
CA GLY A 276 9.00 -2.81 -16.29
C GLY A 276 7.63 -2.47 -15.71
N PHE A 277 7.23 -1.21 -15.81
CA PHE A 277 5.91 -0.76 -15.38
C PHE A 277 4.82 -1.24 -16.34
N VAL A 278 3.73 -1.76 -15.79
CA VAL A 278 2.50 -2.06 -16.55
C VAL A 278 1.30 -1.33 -15.91
N PRO A 279 0.32 -0.88 -16.71
CA PRO A 279 -0.92 -0.31 -16.19
C PRO A 279 -1.67 -1.30 -15.29
N ILE A 280 -2.47 -0.78 -14.35
CA ILE A 280 -3.20 -1.61 -13.38
C ILE A 280 -4.20 -2.56 -14.08
N GLU A 281 -4.79 -2.12 -15.19
CA GLU A 281 -5.71 -2.90 -16.02
C GLU A 281 -5.02 -4.13 -16.64
N VAL A 282 -3.72 -4.03 -16.90
CA VAL A 282 -2.90 -5.13 -17.40
C VAL A 282 -2.35 -5.96 -16.24
N LEU A 283 -1.95 -5.33 -15.14
CA LEU A 283 -1.42 -6.01 -13.97
C LEU A 283 -2.44 -7.02 -13.40
N ARG A 284 -3.74 -6.68 -13.38
CA ARG A 284 -4.78 -7.60 -12.93
C ARG A 284 -4.84 -8.86 -13.78
N ILE A 285 -4.59 -8.78 -15.10
CA ILE A 285 -4.54 -9.95 -15.98
C ILE A 285 -3.35 -10.85 -15.60
N PHE A 286 -2.20 -10.24 -15.29
CA PHE A 286 -1.05 -10.99 -14.79
C PHE A 286 -1.34 -11.71 -13.48
N TYR A 287 -2.05 -11.05 -12.53
CA TYR A 287 -2.49 -11.74 -11.32
C TYR A 287 -3.37 -12.95 -11.64
N ASP A 288 -4.41 -12.80 -12.47
CA ASP A 288 -5.31 -13.91 -12.83
C ASP A 288 -4.60 -15.09 -13.47
N LYS A 289 -3.57 -14.87 -14.27
CA LYS A 289 -2.88 -15.91 -15.06
C LYS A 289 -1.67 -16.51 -14.35
N ALA A 290 -1.16 -15.87 -13.31
CA ALA A 290 -0.03 -16.38 -12.57
C ALA A 290 -0.35 -17.70 -11.85
N LYS A 291 0.59 -18.64 -11.89
CA LYS A 291 0.50 -19.88 -11.11
C LYS A 291 0.65 -19.61 -9.62
N ILE A 292 1.55 -18.71 -9.27
CA ILE A 292 1.81 -18.25 -7.90
C ILE A 292 2.25 -16.79 -7.96
N PHE A 293 1.77 -15.99 -7.02
CA PHE A 293 2.34 -14.70 -6.71
C PHE A 293 3.35 -14.83 -5.57
N VAL A 294 4.58 -14.35 -5.78
CA VAL A 294 5.69 -14.51 -4.82
C VAL A 294 6.14 -13.14 -4.30
N PHE A 295 6.06 -12.96 -2.96
CA PHE A 295 6.31 -11.65 -2.36
C PHE A 295 6.98 -11.78 -0.96
N PRO A 296 8.23 -12.28 -0.87
CA PRO A 296 8.93 -12.48 0.39
C PRO A 296 9.60 -11.18 0.88
N SER A 297 8.82 -10.12 1.02
CA SER A 297 9.33 -8.83 1.49
C SER A 297 9.83 -8.91 2.93
N LEU A 298 10.93 -8.22 3.24
CA LEU A 298 11.52 -8.16 4.58
C LEU A 298 10.75 -7.22 5.50
N TYR A 299 10.12 -6.20 4.93
CA TYR A 299 9.37 -5.21 5.69
C TYR A 299 8.27 -4.58 4.83
N GLU A 300 7.05 -4.51 5.37
CA GLU A 300 5.89 -3.84 4.78
C GLU A 300 5.09 -3.12 5.86
N GLY A 301 4.55 -1.96 5.50
CA GLY A 301 3.59 -1.30 6.36
C GLY A 301 2.19 -1.91 6.29
N PHE A 302 1.83 -2.50 5.13
CA PHE A 302 0.57 -3.24 4.95
C PHE A 302 0.75 -4.49 4.08
N GLY A 303 1.01 -4.35 2.77
CA GLY A 303 1.13 -5.47 1.85
C GLY A 303 -0.03 -5.56 0.86
N LEU A 304 -0.30 -4.48 0.12
CA LEU A 304 -1.33 -4.47 -0.94
C LEU A 304 -1.10 -5.53 -2.03
N PRO A 305 0.13 -5.74 -2.58
CA PRO A 305 0.32 -6.69 -3.67
C PRO A 305 -0.10 -8.13 -3.36
N PRO A 306 0.21 -8.74 -2.20
CA PRO A 306 -0.37 -10.03 -1.81
C PRO A 306 -1.90 -10.01 -1.77
N LEU A 307 -2.51 -8.94 -1.28
CA LEU A 307 -3.97 -8.81 -1.20
C LEU A 307 -4.60 -8.69 -2.60
N GLU A 308 -3.95 -7.98 -3.52
CA GLU A 308 -4.34 -7.85 -4.92
C GLU A 308 -4.32 -9.23 -5.61
N ALA A 309 -3.23 -10.00 -5.45
CA ALA A 309 -3.13 -11.35 -5.97
C ALA A 309 -4.22 -12.28 -5.41
N MET A 310 -4.50 -12.20 -4.11
CA MET A 310 -5.56 -12.97 -3.45
C MET A 310 -6.94 -12.67 -4.02
N ALA A 311 -7.25 -11.40 -4.28
CA ALA A 311 -8.53 -10.99 -4.86
C ALA A 311 -8.78 -11.60 -6.24
N HIS A 312 -7.70 -11.87 -6.99
CA HIS A 312 -7.73 -12.55 -8.28
C HIS A 312 -7.67 -14.08 -8.17
N GLY A 313 -7.76 -14.65 -6.97
CA GLY A 313 -7.67 -16.09 -6.76
C GLY A 313 -6.29 -16.67 -7.08
N THR A 314 -5.24 -15.84 -7.05
CA THR A 314 -3.87 -16.31 -7.28
C THR A 314 -3.29 -16.85 -5.97
N PRO A 315 -2.75 -18.09 -5.95
CA PRO A 315 -2.03 -18.59 -4.77
C PRO A 315 -0.85 -17.69 -4.41
N VAL A 316 -0.68 -17.39 -3.13
CA VAL A 316 0.35 -16.46 -2.64
C VAL A 316 1.39 -17.20 -1.79
N VAL A 317 2.67 -16.97 -2.10
CA VAL A 317 3.82 -17.30 -1.25
C VAL A 317 4.45 -15.98 -0.81
N THR A 318 4.49 -15.72 0.50
CA THR A 318 4.90 -14.43 1.04
C THR A 318 5.66 -14.57 2.37
N SER A 319 6.13 -13.47 2.93
CA SER A 319 6.89 -13.47 4.19
C SER A 319 6.01 -13.68 5.43
N ASN A 320 6.63 -14.20 6.49
CA ASN A 320 6.06 -14.33 7.83
C ASN A 320 6.42 -13.14 8.75
N THR A 321 6.82 -12.01 8.18
CA THR A 321 7.32 -10.84 8.93
C THR A 321 6.47 -9.60 8.68
N SER A 322 6.66 -8.58 9.52
CA SER A 322 6.01 -7.27 9.43
C SER A 322 4.47 -7.34 9.47
N SER A 323 3.78 -6.55 8.67
CA SER A 323 2.31 -6.55 8.56
C SER A 323 1.75 -7.72 7.74
N ILE A 324 2.57 -8.44 7.00
CA ILE A 324 2.11 -9.47 6.07
C ILE A 324 1.25 -10.54 6.76
N PRO A 325 1.64 -11.13 7.92
CA PRO A 325 0.83 -12.15 8.57
C PRO A 325 -0.59 -11.69 8.93
N GLU A 326 -0.77 -10.44 9.36
CA GLU A 326 -2.10 -9.91 9.68
C GLU A 326 -2.96 -9.66 8.45
N VAL A 327 -2.33 -9.35 7.29
CA VAL A 327 -3.04 -9.09 6.04
C VAL A 327 -3.43 -10.39 5.35
N VAL A 328 -2.51 -11.35 5.25
CA VAL A 328 -2.77 -12.59 4.51
C VAL A 328 -3.48 -13.67 5.34
N GLY A 329 -3.40 -13.61 6.66
CA GLY A 329 -3.98 -14.61 7.55
C GLY A 329 -3.51 -16.04 7.20
N ASN A 330 -4.47 -16.95 7.03
CA ASN A 330 -4.20 -18.34 6.62
C ASN A 330 -4.42 -18.60 5.12
N ALA A 331 -4.47 -17.54 4.32
CA ALA A 331 -4.76 -17.59 2.88
C ALA A 331 -3.50 -17.58 2.00
N ALA A 332 -2.31 -17.62 2.58
CA ALA A 332 -1.03 -17.70 1.88
C ALA A 332 -0.11 -18.75 2.53
N VAL A 333 0.88 -19.21 1.78
CA VAL A 333 2.04 -19.91 2.37
C VAL A 333 3.03 -18.85 2.82
N MET A 334 3.24 -18.77 4.13
CA MET A 334 4.21 -17.86 4.73
C MET A 334 5.55 -18.54 4.93
N VAL A 335 6.63 -17.82 4.61
CA VAL A 335 8.01 -18.30 4.68
C VAL A 335 8.91 -17.28 5.39
N ASN A 336 10.03 -17.74 5.92
CA ASN A 336 11.10 -16.84 6.30
C ASN A 336 11.71 -16.19 5.05
N PRO A 337 11.59 -14.86 4.86
CA PRO A 337 12.05 -14.19 3.64
C PRO A 337 13.57 -14.20 3.47
N GLU A 338 14.33 -14.50 4.52
CA GLU A 338 15.79 -14.60 4.45
C GLU A 338 16.28 -15.99 4.04
N ASN A 339 15.38 -17.00 3.99
CA ASN A 339 15.70 -18.37 3.66
C ASN A 339 15.26 -18.73 2.23
N VAL A 340 16.23 -18.69 1.29
CA VAL A 340 16.02 -19.03 -0.13
C VAL A 340 15.42 -20.43 -0.32
N PHE A 341 15.87 -21.42 0.46
CA PHE A 341 15.38 -22.80 0.35
C PHE A 341 13.95 -22.97 0.86
N GLU A 342 13.57 -22.22 1.89
CA GLU A 342 12.20 -22.22 2.37
C GLU A 342 11.25 -21.60 1.34
N ILE A 343 11.67 -20.49 0.71
CA ILE A 343 10.93 -19.88 -0.40
C ILE A 343 10.78 -20.90 -1.54
N MET A 344 11.88 -21.54 -1.96
CA MET A 344 11.89 -22.54 -3.02
C MET A 344 10.94 -23.71 -2.71
N LYS A 345 11.03 -24.30 -1.50
CA LYS A 345 10.15 -25.40 -1.09
C LYS A 345 8.67 -25.03 -1.07
N ALA A 346 8.37 -23.80 -0.63
CA ALA A 346 6.99 -23.31 -0.66
C ALA A 346 6.45 -23.17 -2.09
N LEU A 347 7.26 -22.61 -3.00
CA LEU A 347 6.93 -22.50 -4.43
C LEU A 347 6.72 -23.88 -5.06
N HIS A 348 7.64 -24.83 -4.82
CA HIS A 348 7.57 -26.21 -5.30
C HIS A 348 6.28 -26.88 -4.83
N ARG A 349 6.00 -26.84 -3.52
CA ARG A 349 4.78 -27.41 -2.94
C ARG A 349 3.50 -26.84 -3.58
N VAL A 350 3.42 -25.51 -3.70
CA VAL A 350 2.21 -24.86 -4.27
C VAL A 350 2.07 -25.17 -5.76
N LEU A 351 3.17 -25.32 -6.51
CA LEU A 351 3.11 -25.72 -7.93
C LEU A 351 2.60 -27.15 -8.13
N LEU A 352 3.05 -28.09 -7.31
CA LEU A 352 2.76 -29.51 -7.54
C LEU A 352 1.49 -29.99 -6.82
N ASP A 353 1.16 -29.44 -5.66
CA ASP A 353 -0.03 -29.83 -4.88
C ASP A 353 -1.27 -29.02 -5.31
N GLN A 354 -2.12 -29.65 -6.15
CA GLN A 354 -3.37 -29.02 -6.59
C GLN A 354 -4.32 -28.72 -5.43
N GLY A 355 -4.38 -29.61 -4.42
CA GLY A 355 -5.25 -29.41 -3.25
C GLY A 355 -4.86 -28.18 -2.44
N VAL A 356 -3.55 -27.94 -2.30
CA VAL A 356 -3.02 -26.71 -1.67
C VAL A 356 -3.40 -25.48 -2.49
N ARG A 357 -3.21 -25.53 -3.82
CA ARG A 357 -3.56 -24.39 -4.69
C ARG A 357 -5.03 -24.00 -4.58
N GLU A 358 -5.95 -24.96 -4.71
CA GLU A 358 -7.38 -24.66 -4.65
C GLU A 358 -7.81 -24.10 -3.29
N LYS A 359 -7.24 -24.61 -2.20
CA LYS A 359 -7.47 -24.06 -0.85
C LYS A 359 -6.97 -22.62 -0.73
N LEU A 360 -5.78 -22.31 -1.27
CA LEU A 360 -5.22 -20.96 -1.23
C LEU A 360 -6.04 -19.99 -2.06
N LYS A 361 -6.50 -20.38 -3.25
CA LYS A 361 -7.38 -19.57 -4.10
C LYS A 361 -8.67 -19.18 -3.37
N ALA A 362 -9.40 -20.16 -2.85
CA ALA A 362 -10.66 -19.92 -2.15
C ALA A 362 -10.47 -19.00 -0.93
N ARG A 363 -9.51 -19.34 -0.07
CA ARG A 363 -9.20 -18.54 1.12
C ARG A 363 -8.69 -17.14 0.77
N GLY A 364 -7.94 -17.01 -0.34
CA GLY A 364 -7.41 -15.73 -0.80
C GLY A 364 -8.53 -14.74 -1.10
N VAL A 365 -9.52 -15.14 -1.88
CA VAL A 365 -10.68 -14.30 -2.21
C VAL A 365 -11.46 -13.91 -0.95
N GLU A 366 -11.71 -14.86 -0.04
CA GLU A 366 -12.39 -14.60 1.23
C GLU A 366 -11.58 -13.62 2.11
N GLN A 367 -10.27 -13.77 2.17
CA GLN A 367 -9.39 -12.91 2.96
C GLN A 367 -9.35 -11.49 2.39
N ALA A 368 -9.23 -11.35 1.07
CA ALA A 368 -9.22 -10.05 0.40
C ALA A 368 -10.52 -9.27 0.61
N ALA A 369 -11.66 -9.97 0.68
CA ALA A 369 -12.97 -9.37 0.90
C ALA A 369 -13.16 -8.75 2.31
N LYS A 370 -12.33 -9.11 3.29
CA LYS A 370 -12.38 -8.56 4.66
C LYS A 370 -11.88 -7.12 4.75
N PHE A 371 -11.15 -6.65 3.75
CA PHE A 371 -10.60 -5.31 3.73
C PHE A 371 -11.46 -4.39 2.88
N SER A 372 -12.02 -3.36 3.51
CA SER A 372 -12.95 -2.43 2.89
C SER A 372 -12.57 -0.97 3.16
N TRP A 373 -12.48 -0.17 2.11
CA TRP A 373 -12.33 1.28 2.24
C TRP A 373 -13.51 1.93 2.95
N ASP A 374 -14.72 1.41 2.74
CA ASP A 374 -15.90 1.96 3.38
C ASP A 374 -15.87 1.79 4.90
N GLU A 375 -15.38 0.64 5.39
CA GLU A 375 -15.18 0.41 6.81
C GLU A 375 -14.09 1.32 7.39
N GLY A 376 -12.94 1.38 6.73
CA GLY A 376 -11.84 2.26 7.13
C GLY A 376 -12.27 3.73 7.17
N VAL A 377 -13.03 4.19 6.19
CA VAL A 377 -13.48 5.58 6.12
C VAL A 377 -14.57 5.89 7.14
N ARG A 378 -15.49 4.97 7.45
CA ARG A 378 -16.42 5.18 8.57
C ARG A 378 -15.67 5.43 9.88
N ARG A 379 -14.61 4.65 10.13
CA ARG A 379 -13.76 4.86 11.30
C ARG A 379 -12.98 6.17 11.24
N MET A 380 -12.49 6.57 10.06
CA MET A 380 -11.88 7.92 9.88
C MET A 380 -12.85 9.04 10.24
N LEU A 381 -14.11 8.94 9.79
CA LEU A 381 -15.14 9.94 10.05
C LEU A 381 -15.47 10.07 11.55
N GLU A 382 -15.50 8.96 12.29
CA GLU A 382 -15.64 8.99 13.75
C GLU A 382 -14.51 9.79 14.38
N VAL A 383 -13.26 9.49 14.01
CA VAL A 383 -12.08 10.20 14.53
C VAL A 383 -12.07 11.67 14.11
N TYR A 384 -12.50 12.00 12.89
CA TYR A 384 -12.60 13.39 12.44
C TYR A 384 -13.58 14.18 13.29
N ARG A 385 -14.75 13.59 13.62
CA ARG A 385 -15.74 14.24 14.50
C ARG A 385 -15.19 14.45 15.90
N GLU A 386 -14.51 13.45 16.48
CA GLU A 386 -13.87 13.55 17.79
C GLU A 386 -12.82 14.68 17.84
N VAL A 387 -12.03 14.83 16.77
CA VAL A 387 -10.93 15.79 16.72
C VAL A 387 -11.39 17.21 16.41
N ALA A 388 -12.38 17.34 15.53
CA ALA A 388 -12.89 18.67 15.11
C ALA A 388 -13.83 19.30 16.15
N GLN A 389 -14.45 18.51 17.00
CA GLN A 389 -15.36 18.96 18.07
C GLN A 389 -14.82 18.49 19.43
N PRO A 390 -13.73 19.07 19.94
CA PRO A 390 -13.31 18.78 21.30
C PRO A 390 -14.41 19.24 22.25
N GLY A 391 -14.96 18.28 23.02
CA GLY A 391 -16.06 18.46 23.95
C GLY A 391 -15.78 19.48 25.05
#